data_96cc49bcdf976bb5bbfaa5f26d5cd79c
#
_entry.id   96cc49bcdf976bb5bbfaa5f26d5cd79c
#
_cell.length_a   1.000
_cell.length_b   1.000
_cell.length_c   1.000
_cell.angle_alpha   90.00
_cell.angle_beta   90.00
_cell.angle_gamma   90.00
#
_symmetry.space_group_name_H-M   'P 1'
#
loop_
_entity.id
_entity.type
_entity.pdbx_description
1 polymer ?
#
loop_
_entity_poly.entity_id
_entity_poly.type
_entity_poly.pdbx_seq_one_letter_code
_entity_poly.pdbx_strand_id
1 'polypeptide(L)'
;MATILVTGSCGGVGSWAVDHFAEAGQEVVGVDRRLPSGTRENAAFKAADLTDYGETKQLVEAADPGAVVHLAAIPNPDHHAGSRVFENNVVSTYNVLDAAGAAGARIAWASSESCYGHAFAEEHWLPDAFPIDEETPTEPEDPYGLSKVVGEEIAARVARRYGVSAVSLRASWVNYPGAYETRAAREAFDPATAEPSGNFWSYVDVRDLIAAVEAAIDPAAPEPPVAGHEAVLVTAAENFVGRDTAAAIEAVHGDLPDDCDLDGDETAFDLGKAKRVLGWEPAHSWREAEGVDVDGPEFV
;
A
#
# COMPACT_ATOMS: atom_id res chain seq x y z
N MET A 1 -5.15 -25.60 4.57
CA MET A 1 -5.26 -24.21 4.06
C MET A 1 -3.91 -23.84 3.47
N ALA A 2 -3.84 -23.00 2.46
CA ALA A 2 -2.56 -22.59 1.90
C ALA A 2 -1.89 -21.57 2.83
N THR A 3 -0.57 -21.65 2.97
CA THR A 3 0.24 -20.71 3.75
C THR A 3 0.23 -19.32 3.10
N ILE A 4 0.12 -18.26 3.90
CA ILE A 4 0.30 -16.87 3.46
C ILE A 4 1.68 -16.39 3.93
N LEU A 5 2.53 -15.96 3.01
CA LEU A 5 3.82 -15.37 3.34
C LEU A 5 3.70 -13.83 3.35
N VAL A 6 4.01 -13.21 4.48
CA VAL A 6 3.94 -11.75 4.67
C VAL A 6 5.34 -11.21 4.90
N THR A 7 5.84 -10.34 4.01
CA THR A 7 7.13 -9.66 4.19
C THR A 7 6.94 -8.29 4.82
N GLY A 8 7.97 -7.79 5.54
CA GLY A 8 7.83 -6.59 6.34
C GLY A 8 6.96 -6.81 7.58
N SER A 9 6.92 -8.06 8.08
CA SER A 9 5.99 -8.53 9.12
C SER A 9 6.15 -7.87 10.48
N CYS A 10 7.24 -7.17 10.74
CA CYS A 10 7.46 -6.37 11.95
C CYS A 10 7.29 -4.85 11.70
N GLY A 11 6.89 -4.46 10.50
CA GLY A 11 6.52 -3.09 10.16
C GLY A 11 5.07 -2.77 10.52
N GLY A 12 4.69 -1.49 10.45
CA GLY A 12 3.34 -1.04 10.77
C GLY A 12 2.25 -1.85 10.05
N VAL A 13 2.19 -1.79 8.73
CA VAL A 13 1.18 -2.51 7.94
C VAL A 13 1.36 -4.03 8.02
N GLY A 14 2.63 -4.51 7.98
CA GLY A 14 2.92 -5.95 7.96
C GLY A 14 2.49 -6.67 9.22
N SER A 15 2.60 -6.05 10.40
CA SER A 15 2.15 -6.63 11.65
C SER A 15 0.62 -6.78 11.68
N TRP A 16 -0.13 -5.80 11.19
CA TRP A 16 -1.58 -5.89 11.05
C TRP A 16 -2.00 -6.97 10.05
N ALA A 17 -1.26 -7.12 8.95
CA ALA A 17 -1.53 -8.21 7.98
C ALA A 17 -1.32 -9.59 8.62
N VAL A 18 -0.21 -9.80 9.34
CA VAL A 18 0.03 -11.05 10.06
C VAL A 18 -1.06 -11.33 11.08
N ASP A 19 -1.44 -10.32 11.87
CA ASP A 19 -2.46 -10.45 12.91
C ASP A 19 -3.81 -10.84 12.31
N HIS A 20 -4.26 -10.11 11.28
CA HIS A 20 -5.52 -10.36 10.59
C HIS A 20 -5.63 -11.78 10.03
N PHE A 21 -4.62 -12.22 9.26
CA PHE A 21 -4.68 -13.56 8.65
C PHE A 21 -4.54 -14.68 9.69
N ALA A 22 -3.72 -14.48 10.72
CA ALA A 22 -3.56 -15.45 11.80
C ALA A 22 -4.84 -15.57 12.65
N GLU A 23 -5.54 -14.46 12.91
CA GLU A 23 -6.84 -14.43 13.60
C GLU A 23 -7.92 -15.14 12.78
N ALA A 24 -7.91 -14.98 11.45
CA ALA A 24 -8.78 -15.71 10.54
C ALA A 24 -8.46 -17.21 10.43
N GLY A 25 -7.46 -17.72 11.19
CA GLY A 25 -7.07 -19.14 11.22
C GLY A 25 -6.22 -19.59 10.03
N GLN A 26 -5.64 -18.65 9.27
CA GLN A 26 -4.69 -18.96 8.20
C GLN A 26 -3.30 -19.25 8.81
N GLU A 27 -2.53 -20.13 8.16
CA GLU A 27 -1.11 -20.31 8.49
C GLU A 27 -0.31 -19.16 7.85
N VAL A 28 0.42 -18.39 8.68
CA VAL A 28 1.20 -17.23 8.24
C VAL A 28 2.68 -17.47 8.46
N VAL A 29 3.49 -17.13 7.44
CA VAL A 29 4.96 -17.00 7.58
C VAL A 29 5.32 -15.53 7.46
N GLY A 30 5.61 -14.90 8.61
CA GLY A 30 6.07 -13.53 8.68
C GLY A 30 7.58 -13.43 8.43
N VAL A 31 8.00 -12.54 7.54
CA VAL A 31 9.41 -12.33 7.19
C VAL A 31 9.79 -10.87 7.37
N ASP A 32 10.88 -10.63 8.10
CA ASP A 32 11.44 -9.30 8.31
C ASP A 32 12.96 -9.42 8.51
N ARG A 33 13.67 -8.30 8.56
CA ARG A 33 15.11 -8.28 8.91
C ARG A 33 15.38 -8.70 10.36
N ARG A 34 14.38 -8.57 11.22
CA ARG A 34 14.43 -8.94 12.64
C ARG A 34 13.24 -9.79 13.00
N LEU A 35 13.40 -10.60 14.01
CA LEU A 35 12.28 -11.33 14.61
C LEU A 35 11.46 -10.39 15.50
N PRO A 36 10.14 -10.59 15.61
CA PRO A 36 9.31 -9.85 16.56
C PRO A 36 9.70 -10.20 18.01
N SER A 37 9.27 -9.38 18.96
CA SER A 37 9.54 -9.58 20.38
C SER A 37 8.62 -10.63 21.03
N GLY A 38 7.44 -10.85 20.44
CA GLY A 38 6.41 -11.76 20.91
C GLY A 38 6.13 -12.89 19.92
N THR A 39 5.07 -13.64 20.19
CA THR A 39 4.57 -14.73 19.35
C THR A 39 3.11 -14.48 18.99
N ARG A 40 2.68 -15.02 17.85
CA ARG A 40 1.28 -15.01 17.41
C ARG A 40 0.88 -16.43 17.05
N GLU A 41 -0.26 -16.90 17.56
CA GLU A 41 -0.83 -18.17 17.15
C GLU A 41 -1.05 -18.18 15.64
N ASN A 42 -0.89 -19.30 14.98
CA ASN A 42 -0.96 -19.49 13.52
C ASN A 42 0.09 -18.69 12.71
N ALA A 43 1.09 -18.09 13.36
CA ALA A 43 2.17 -17.38 12.69
C ALA A 43 3.55 -17.92 13.08
N ALA A 44 4.41 -18.12 12.09
CA ALA A 44 5.83 -18.41 12.27
C ALA A 44 6.67 -17.28 11.68
N PHE A 45 7.74 -16.88 12.37
CA PHE A 45 8.55 -15.74 11.93
C PHE A 45 9.95 -16.17 11.50
N LYS A 46 10.47 -15.52 10.45
CA LYS A 46 11.81 -15.71 9.90
C LYS A 46 12.50 -14.36 9.74
N ALA A 47 13.77 -14.31 10.13
CA ALA A 47 14.61 -13.16 9.81
C ALA A 47 15.35 -13.43 8.49
N ALA A 48 15.27 -12.49 7.53
CA ALA A 48 15.92 -12.61 6.23
C ALA A 48 16.23 -11.23 5.62
N ASP A 49 17.29 -11.17 4.81
CA ASP A 49 17.53 -10.03 3.93
C ASP A 49 16.94 -10.31 2.54
N LEU A 50 15.82 -9.67 2.24
CA LEU A 50 15.11 -9.86 0.97
C LEU A 50 15.86 -9.31 -0.25
N THR A 51 16.96 -8.58 -0.05
CA THR A 51 17.85 -8.18 -1.13
C THR A 51 18.79 -9.31 -1.56
N ASP A 52 18.95 -10.37 -0.75
CA ASP A 52 19.62 -11.60 -1.15
C ASP A 52 18.64 -12.54 -1.87
N TYR A 53 18.87 -12.75 -3.16
CA TYR A 53 18.00 -13.60 -3.97
C TYR A 53 18.00 -15.08 -3.53
N GLY A 54 19.16 -15.59 -3.13
CA GLY A 54 19.30 -16.97 -2.69
C GLY A 54 18.54 -17.26 -1.42
N GLU A 55 18.66 -16.38 -0.42
CA GLU A 55 17.94 -16.44 0.85
C GLU A 55 16.43 -16.29 0.62
N THR A 56 16.01 -15.28 -0.15
CA THR A 56 14.58 -15.05 -0.48
C THR A 56 13.96 -16.25 -1.17
N LYS A 57 14.64 -16.82 -2.18
CA LYS A 57 14.15 -17.98 -2.92
C LYS A 57 13.99 -19.20 -2.01
N GLN A 58 15.01 -19.54 -1.22
CA GLN A 58 14.96 -20.66 -0.28
C GLN A 58 13.82 -20.52 0.74
N LEU A 59 13.60 -19.30 1.20
CA LEU A 59 12.54 -19.00 2.16
C LEU A 59 11.15 -19.21 1.55
N VAL A 60 10.90 -18.71 0.33
CA VAL A 60 9.63 -18.90 -0.37
C VAL A 60 9.41 -20.38 -0.71
N GLU A 61 10.44 -21.07 -1.21
CA GLU A 61 10.37 -22.51 -1.48
C GLU A 61 10.06 -23.34 -0.21
N ALA A 62 10.63 -22.98 0.94
CA ALA A 62 10.39 -23.66 2.21
C ALA A 62 9.03 -23.37 2.80
N ALA A 63 8.46 -22.19 2.56
CA ALA A 63 7.13 -21.81 3.01
C ALA A 63 6.01 -22.41 2.13
N ASP A 64 6.31 -22.70 0.86
CA ASP A 64 5.36 -23.20 -0.16
C ASP A 64 4.02 -22.43 -0.14
N PRO A 65 4.05 -21.09 -0.27
CA PRO A 65 2.89 -20.25 -0.02
C PRO A 65 1.88 -20.31 -1.17
N GLY A 66 0.59 -20.35 -0.83
CA GLY A 66 -0.49 -20.12 -1.81
C GLY A 66 -0.67 -18.66 -2.14
N ALA A 67 -0.25 -17.75 -1.24
CA ALA A 67 -0.26 -16.31 -1.46
C ALA A 67 0.96 -15.62 -0.81
N VAL A 68 1.43 -14.55 -1.43
CA VAL A 68 2.51 -13.69 -0.92
C VAL A 68 2.01 -12.26 -0.81
N VAL A 69 2.14 -11.68 0.38
CA VAL A 69 1.84 -10.30 0.71
C VAL A 69 3.17 -9.57 0.93
N HIS A 70 3.60 -8.75 -0.05
CA HIS A 70 4.89 -8.07 0.01
C HIS A 70 4.72 -6.62 0.47
N LEU A 71 5.04 -6.36 1.74
CA LEU A 71 4.95 -5.06 2.40
C LEU A 71 6.31 -4.50 2.83
N ALA A 72 7.38 -5.28 2.65
CA ALA A 72 8.72 -4.85 3.02
C ALA A 72 9.23 -3.75 2.07
N ALA A 73 9.51 -2.57 2.60
CA ALA A 73 10.10 -1.46 1.88
C ALA A 73 10.77 -0.48 2.85
N ILE A 74 11.62 0.40 2.33
CA ILE A 74 11.96 1.67 2.99
C ILE A 74 10.89 2.67 2.53
N PRO A 75 9.97 3.10 3.42
CA PRO A 75 8.75 3.81 3.00
C PRO A 75 8.92 5.32 2.83
N ASN A 76 10.02 5.88 3.32
CA ASN A 76 10.26 7.32 3.31
C ASN A 76 11.63 7.63 2.69
N PRO A 77 11.69 8.44 1.61
CA PRO A 77 12.95 8.80 0.96
C PRO A 77 13.82 9.75 1.79
N ASP A 78 13.23 10.54 2.71
CA ASP A 78 13.94 11.61 3.44
C ASP A 78 14.91 11.10 4.50
N HIS A 79 14.71 9.89 4.99
CA HIS A 79 15.53 9.33 6.08
C HIS A 79 16.74 8.52 5.59
N HIS A 80 16.89 8.33 4.29
CA HIS A 80 17.95 7.52 3.69
C HIS A 80 18.44 8.12 2.38
N ALA A 81 19.69 7.79 1.99
CA ALA A 81 20.16 8.15 0.66
C ALA A 81 19.27 7.53 -0.43
N GLY A 82 18.90 8.32 -1.45
CA GLY A 82 17.96 7.89 -2.48
C GLY A 82 18.36 6.59 -3.19
N SER A 83 19.67 6.39 -3.46
CA SER A 83 20.18 5.14 -4.02
C SER A 83 19.90 3.93 -3.13
N ARG A 84 19.97 4.08 -1.80
CA ARG A 84 19.66 3.02 -0.84
C ARG A 84 18.16 2.68 -0.85
N VAL A 85 17.29 3.70 -0.91
CA VAL A 85 15.83 3.50 -1.00
C VAL A 85 15.50 2.74 -2.26
N PHE A 86 15.97 3.23 -3.40
CA PHE A 86 15.72 2.61 -4.69
C PHE A 86 16.26 1.18 -4.77
N GLU A 87 17.53 0.96 -4.44
CA GLU A 87 18.16 -0.36 -4.50
C GLU A 87 17.44 -1.36 -3.59
N ASN A 88 17.21 -1.00 -2.31
CA ASN A 88 16.52 -1.87 -1.37
C ASN A 88 15.13 -2.26 -1.87
N ASN A 89 14.32 -1.28 -2.29
CA ASN A 89 12.93 -1.52 -2.63
C ASN A 89 12.80 -2.30 -3.96
N VAL A 90 13.57 -1.94 -4.98
CA VAL A 90 13.51 -2.62 -6.28
C VAL A 90 14.05 -4.04 -6.19
N VAL A 91 15.20 -4.25 -5.54
CA VAL A 91 15.82 -5.58 -5.46
C VAL A 91 14.98 -6.53 -4.60
N SER A 92 14.50 -6.08 -3.42
CA SER A 92 13.63 -6.92 -2.58
C SER A 92 12.31 -7.25 -3.30
N THR A 93 11.67 -6.27 -3.96
CA THR A 93 10.44 -6.51 -4.74
C THR A 93 10.68 -7.51 -5.86
N TYR A 94 11.77 -7.35 -6.63
CA TYR A 94 12.10 -8.32 -7.69
C TYR A 94 12.28 -9.73 -7.12
N ASN A 95 13.08 -9.89 -6.06
CA ASN A 95 13.40 -11.19 -5.48
C ASN A 95 12.16 -11.89 -4.93
N VAL A 96 11.33 -11.16 -4.19
CA VAL A 96 10.11 -11.72 -3.57
C VAL A 96 9.07 -12.08 -4.63
N LEU A 97 8.78 -11.17 -5.57
CA LEU A 97 7.75 -11.40 -6.57
C LEU A 97 8.17 -12.49 -7.56
N ASP A 98 9.45 -12.55 -7.98
CA ASP A 98 9.95 -13.61 -8.87
C ASP A 98 9.88 -14.99 -8.19
N ALA A 99 10.26 -15.09 -6.92
CA ALA A 99 10.16 -16.32 -6.15
C ALA A 99 8.69 -16.73 -5.92
N ALA A 100 7.81 -15.78 -5.58
CA ALA A 100 6.37 -16.00 -5.44
C ALA A 100 5.73 -16.51 -6.74
N GLY A 101 6.05 -15.85 -7.86
CA GLY A 101 5.58 -16.29 -9.18
C GLY A 101 6.06 -17.68 -9.55
N ALA A 102 7.32 -18.02 -9.26
CA ALA A 102 7.87 -19.36 -9.52
C ALA A 102 7.21 -20.43 -8.65
N ALA A 103 6.73 -20.10 -7.45
CA ALA A 103 5.94 -20.97 -6.57
C ALA A 103 4.46 -21.06 -6.99
N GLY A 104 3.99 -20.26 -7.93
CA GLY A 104 2.59 -20.23 -8.37
C GLY A 104 1.67 -19.48 -7.39
N ALA A 105 2.22 -18.69 -6.47
CA ALA A 105 1.46 -17.97 -5.45
C ALA A 105 0.70 -16.78 -6.05
N ARG A 106 -0.47 -16.45 -5.47
CA ARG A 106 -1.13 -15.15 -5.68
C ARG A 106 -0.32 -14.06 -5.01
N ILE A 107 -0.26 -12.88 -5.60
CA ILE A 107 0.58 -11.79 -5.12
C ILE A 107 -0.26 -10.55 -4.85
N ALA A 108 -0.18 -10.01 -3.63
CA ALA A 108 -0.52 -8.64 -3.30
C ALA A 108 0.74 -7.93 -2.79
N TRP A 109 1.00 -6.71 -3.27
CA TRP A 109 2.15 -5.96 -2.80
C TRP A 109 1.84 -4.46 -2.69
N ALA A 110 2.52 -3.82 -1.73
CA ALA A 110 2.33 -2.40 -1.49
C ALA A 110 3.07 -1.57 -2.54
N SER A 111 2.34 -1.10 -3.56
CA SER A 111 2.70 0.07 -4.34
C SER A 111 2.40 1.34 -3.53
N SER A 112 2.26 2.49 -4.16
CA SER A 112 1.95 3.75 -3.50
C SER A 112 1.37 4.73 -4.50
N GLU A 113 0.50 5.64 -4.05
CA GLU A 113 0.09 6.82 -4.83
C GLU A 113 1.28 7.75 -5.17
N SER A 114 2.41 7.62 -4.46
CA SER A 114 3.64 8.33 -4.79
C SER A 114 4.20 8.01 -6.19
N CYS A 115 3.71 6.95 -6.83
CA CYS A 115 4.05 6.62 -8.21
C CYS A 115 3.63 7.73 -9.21
N TYR A 116 2.61 8.53 -8.89
CA TYR A 116 2.19 9.67 -9.73
C TYR A 116 3.18 10.83 -9.72
N GLY A 117 4.00 10.96 -8.66
CA GLY A 117 5.02 11.98 -8.55
C GLY A 117 4.66 13.19 -7.68
N HIS A 118 3.41 13.32 -7.25
CA HIS A 118 2.98 14.48 -6.46
C HIS A 118 3.50 14.46 -5.01
N ALA A 119 3.55 13.28 -4.36
CA ALA A 119 3.76 13.14 -2.92
C ALA A 119 5.11 13.68 -2.41
N PHE A 120 6.17 13.54 -3.21
CA PHE A 120 7.54 13.95 -2.88
C PHE A 120 8.16 14.85 -3.94
N ALA A 121 7.34 15.60 -4.70
CA ALA A 121 7.82 16.55 -5.70
C ALA A 121 8.58 17.70 -5.03
N GLU A 122 9.70 18.15 -5.63
CA GLU A 122 10.42 19.36 -5.17
C GLU A 122 9.59 20.61 -5.42
N GLU A 123 8.92 20.68 -6.57
CA GLU A 123 7.94 21.72 -6.89
C GLU A 123 6.56 21.07 -7.02
N HIS A 124 5.59 21.56 -6.24
CA HIS A 124 4.23 21.04 -6.29
C HIS A 124 3.53 21.42 -7.59
N TRP A 125 2.91 20.46 -8.22
CA TRP A 125 2.14 20.60 -9.44
C TRP A 125 0.81 19.87 -9.35
N LEU A 126 -0.15 20.23 -10.19
CA LEU A 126 -1.47 19.59 -10.24
C LEU A 126 -1.52 18.60 -11.42
N PRO A 127 -2.25 17.50 -11.29
CA PRO A 127 -2.55 16.63 -12.42
C PRO A 127 -3.43 17.36 -13.45
N ASP A 128 -3.53 16.79 -14.65
CA ASP A 128 -4.37 17.34 -15.71
C ASP A 128 -5.89 17.22 -15.40
N ALA A 129 -6.27 16.28 -14.52
CA ALA A 129 -7.65 16.03 -14.13
C ALA A 129 -7.77 15.51 -12.69
N PHE A 130 -8.93 15.71 -12.08
CA PHE A 130 -9.38 15.07 -10.83
C PHE A 130 -10.75 14.41 -11.02
N PRO A 131 -11.02 13.26 -10.34
CA PRO A 131 -10.09 12.51 -9.49
C PRO A 131 -8.96 11.85 -10.29
N ILE A 132 -7.82 11.62 -9.63
CA ILE A 132 -6.70 10.86 -10.17
C ILE A 132 -7.10 9.38 -10.23
N ASP A 133 -6.91 8.74 -11.38
CA ASP A 133 -7.15 7.32 -11.58
C ASP A 133 -5.87 6.54 -11.91
N GLU A 134 -5.98 5.24 -12.16
CA GLU A 134 -4.82 4.40 -12.46
C GLU A 134 -4.26 4.59 -13.87
N GLU A 135 -4.97 5.26 -14.77
CA GLU A 135 -4.53 5.60 -16.13
C GLU A 135 -3.73 6.91 -16.14
N THR A 136 -3.80 7.71 -15.06
CA THR A 136 -3.00 8.93 -14.89
C THR A 136 -1.50 8.60 -14.98
N PRO A 137 -0.70 9.36 -15.75
CA PRO A 137 0.72 9.12 -15.91
C PRO A 137 1.48 9.03 -14.58
N THR A 138 2.43 8.10 -14.51
CA THR A 138 3.31 7.93 -13.36
C THR A 138 4.66 8.60 -13.63
N GLU A 139 4.91 9.73 -12.98
CA GLU A 139 6.05 10.61 -13.24
C GLU A 139 6.83 10.99 -11.95
N PRO A 140 7.23 10.00 -11.12
CA PRO A 140 7.90 10.30 -9.84
C PRO A 140 9.31 10.85 -10.05
N GLU A 141 9.63 11.92 -9.33
CA GLU A 141 10.98 12.50 -9.28
C GLU A 141 11.82 11.88 -8.16
N ASP A 142 11.16 11.38 -7.13
CA ASP A 142 11.80 10.80 -5.96
C ASP A 142 12.13 9.31 -6.12
N PRO A 143 13.16 8.79 -5.39
CA PRO A 143 13.59 7.40 -5.51
C PRO A 143 12.59 6.39 -4.96
N TYR A 144 11.68 6.79 -4.05
CA TYR A 144 10.66 5.91 -3.50
C TYR A 144 9.54 5.70 -4.52
N GLY A 145 8.94 6.77 -5.04
CA GLY A 145 7.93 6.70 -6.09
C GLY A 145 8.46 5.95 -7.32
N LEU A 146 9.69 6.27 -7.76
CA LEU A 146 10.33 5.53 -8.86
C LEU A 146 10.47 4.03 -8.56
N SER A 147 10.81 3.66 -7.32
CA SER A 147 10.88 2.25 -6.91
C SER A 147 9.53 1.54 -7.02
N LYS A 148 8.41 2.26 -6.80
CA LYS A 148 7.06 1.72 -6.92
C LYS A 148 6.67 1.52 -8.39
N VAL A 149 6.95 2.48 -9.26
CA VAL A 149 6.74 2.32 -10.72
C VAL A 149 7.51 1.11 -11.26
N VAL A 150 8.79 0.97 -10.92
CA VAL A 150 9.60 -0.19 -11.33
C VAL A 150 9.03 -1.49 -10.73
N GLY A 151 8.53 -1.45 -9.49
CA GLY A 151 7.89 -2.58 -8.84
C GLY A 151 6.62 -3.07 -9.56
N GLU A 152 5.79 -2.15 -10.08
CA GLU A 152 4.61 -2.49 -10.88
C GLU A 152 4.99 -3.19 -12.19
N GLU A 153 6.05 -2.74 -12.86
CA GLU A 153 6.60 -3.42 -14.04
C GLU A 153 7.15 -4.81 -13.71
N ILE A 154 7.77 -4.98 -12.55
CA ILE A 154 8.21 -6.29 -12.04
C ILE A 154 6.99 -7.19 -11.82
N ALA A 155 5.94 -6.72 -11.16
CA ALA A 155 4.71 -7.46 -10.93
C ALA A 155 4.04 -7.89 -12.24
N ALA A 156 3.91 -6.97 -13.18
CA ALA A 156 3.38 -7.25 -14.52
C ALA A 156 4.21 -8.30 -15.29
N ARG A 157 5.53 -8.19 -15.20
CA ARG A 157 6.44 -9.20 -15.79
C ARG A 157 6.28 -10.56 -15.13
N VAL A 158 6.18 -10.63 -13.79
CA VAL A 158 6.01 -11.87 -13.03
C VAL A 158 4.69 -12.54 -13.40
N ALA A 159 3.60 -11.77 -13.42
CA ALA A 159 2.29 -12.26 -13.82
C ALA A 159 2.31 -12.88 -15.23
N ARG A 160 2.90 -12.17 -16.21
CA ARG A 160 3.03 -12.70 -17.59
C ARG A 160 3.92 -13.94 -17.68
N ARG A 161 5.02 -13.98 -16.92
CA ARG A 161 5.99 -15.08 -16.99
C ARG A 161 5.46 -16.37 -16.40
N TYR A 162 4.79 -16.27 -15.25
CA TYR A 162 4.41 -17.44 -14.45
C TYR A 162 2.91 -17.75 -14.53
N GLY A 163 2.10 -16.85 -15.12
CA GLY A 163 0.65 -17.04 -15.21
C GLY A 163 -0.07 -16.89 -13.88
N VAL A 164 0.48 -16.10 -12.96
CA VAL A 164 -0.09 -15.86 -11.63
C VAL A 164 -0.84 -14.52 -11.58
N SER A 165 -1.74 -14.39 -10.61
CA SER A 165 -2.38 -13.12 -10.25
C SER A 165 -1.43 -12.25 -9.44
N ALA A 166 -1.29 -10.99 -9.79
CA ALA A 166 -0.53 -10.00 -9.04
C ALA A 166 -1.31 -8.67 -8.97
N VAL A 167 -1.48 -8.14 -7.77
CA VAL A 167 -2.15 -6.87 -7.53
C VAL A 167 -1.18 -5.90 -6.85
N SER A 168 -1.00 -4.74 -7.47
CA SER A 168 -0.26 -3.60 -6.92
C SER A 168 -1.24 -2.65 -6.24
N LEU A 169 -1.11 -2.47 -4.92
CA LEU A 169 -1.99 -1.62 -4.13
C LEU A 169 -1.34 -0.22 -3.99
N ARG A 170 -1.83 0.77 -4.73
CA ARG A 170 -1.39 2.18 -4.64
C ARG A 170 -2.03 2.83 -3.43
N ALA A 171 -1.49 2.53 -2.23
CA ALA A 171 -1.98 3.07 -0.98
C ALA A 171 -1.51 4.51 -0.77
N SER A 172 -2.35 5.34 -0.13
CA SER A 172 -2.00 6.66 0.39
C SER A 172 -1.48 6.56 1.83
N TRP A 173 -1.43 7.68 2.56
CA TRP A 173 -0.89 7.75 3.92
C TRP A 173 -1.65 6.83 4.89
N VAL A 174 -0.99 5.76 5.33
CA VAL A 174 -1.62 4.76 6.20
C VAL A 174 -1.72 5.29 7.63
N ASN A 175 -2.92 5.25 8.17
CA ASN A 175 -3.22 5.63 9.56
C ASN A 175 -3.67 4.43 10.37
N TYR A 176 -3.38 4.46 11.66
CA TYR A 176 -3.63 3.36 12.58
C TYR A 176 -4.68 3.75 13.62
N PRO A 177 -5.66 2.88 13.96
CA PRO A 177 -6.63 3.14 15.00
C PRO A 177 -5.96 3.58 16.32
N GLY A 178 -6.51 4.63 16.95
CA GLY A 178 -5.95 5.21 18.18
C GLY A 178 -4.68 6.06 18.00
N ALA A 179 -4.07 6.06 16.81
CA ALA A 179 -2.83 6.78 16.50
C ALA A 179 -2.87 7.42 15.09
N TYR A 180 -3.98 8.08 14.77
CA TYR A 180 -4.14 8.79 13.49
C TYR A 180 -3.22 10.01 13.42
N GLU A 181 -2.14 9.91 12.66
CA GLU A 181 -1.20 11.02 12.47
C GLU A 181 -1.83 12.18 11.70
N THR A 182 -2.79 11.89 10.81
CA THR A 182 -3.56 12.91 10.07
C THR A 182 -4.39 13.82 10.96
N ARG A 183 -4.69 13.42 12.22
CA ARG A 183 -5.41 14.26 13.17
C ARG A 183 -4.70 15.58 13.45
N ALA A 184 -3.41 15.53 13.73
CA ALA A 184 -2.64 16.74 14.02
C ALA A 184 -2.55 17.64 12.78
N ALA A 185 -2.40 17.05 11.57
CA ALA A 185 -2.37 17.79 10.32
C ALA A 185 -3.73 18.47 10.04
N ARG A 186 -4.84 17.78 10.29
CA ARG A 186 -6.20 18.34 10.15
C ARG A 186 -6.46 19.49 11.13
N GLU A 187 -6.09 19.32 12.41
CA GLU A 187 -6.28 20.36 13.44
C GLU A 187 -5.46 21.62 13.14
N ALA A 188 -4.33 21.48 12.47
CA ALA A 188 -3.46 22.58 12.06
C ALA A 188 -3.83 23.17 10.68
N PHE A 189 -4.74 22.54 9.92
CA PHE A 189 -5.04 22.95 8.56
C PHE A 189 -5.73 24.32 8.49
N ASP A 190 -5.08 25.27 7.84
CA ASP A 190 -5.63 26.56 7.47
C ASP A 190 -5.30 26.81 5.98
N PRO A 191 -6.30 26.84 5.09
CA PRO A 191 -6.05 26.99 3.64
C PRO A 191 -5.31 28.27 3.26
N ALA A 192 -5.30 29.29 4.14
CA ALA A 192 -4.57 30.53 3.88
C ALA A 192 -3.06 30.41 4.13
N THR A 193 -2.61 29.39 4.84
CA THR A 193 -1.21 29.21 5.27
C THR A 193 -0.70 27.79 5.09
N ALA A 194 -1.55 26.87 4.67
CA ALA A 194 -1.15 25.48 4.44
C ALA A 194 -0.19 25.38 3.26
N GLU A 195 0.83 24.54 3.40
CA GLU A 195 1.68 24.16 2.28
C GLU A 195 0.93 23.16 1.37
N PRO A 196 1.19 23.18 0.07
CA PRO A 196 0.66 22.21 -0.87
C PRO A 196 0.92 20.77 -0.40
N SER A 197 -0.10 19.91 -0.55
CA SER A 197 -0.03 18.50 -0.18
C SER A 197 -0.02 17.64 -1.44
N GLY A 198 1.06 16.90 -1.66
CA GLY A 198 1.21 16.06 -2.85
C GLY A 198 0.31 14.81 -2.84
N ASN A 199 -0.32 14.46 -1.71
CA ASN A 199 -1.35 13.42 -1.66
C ASN A 199 -2.78 13.98 -1.56
N PHE A 200 -2.93 15.29 -1.74
CA PHE A 200 -4.22 15.99 -1.70
C PHE A 200 -5.06 15.63 -0.46
N TRP A 201 -4.38 15.52 0.69
CA TRP A 201 -4.94 15.14 2.00
C TRP A 201 -5.64 13.79 2.04
N SER A 202 -5.31 12.90 1.11
CA SER A 202 -5.81 11.52 1.12
C SER A 202 -5.07 10.67 2.15
N TYR A 203 -5.75 9.64 2.65
CA TYR A 203 -5.23 8.69 3.64
C TYR A 203 -5.89 7.33 3.45
N VAL A 204 -5.47 6.34 4.23
CA VAL A 204 -6.17 5.06 4.35
C VAL A 204 -6.04 4.54 5.79
N ASP A 205 -7.11 3.97 6.33
CA ASP A 205 -7.03 3.18 7.57
C ASP A 205 -6.32 1.86 7.30
N VAL A 206 -5.45 1.44 8.19
CA VAL A 206 -4.71 0.17 8.02
C VAL A 206 -5.64 -1.03 7.85
N ARG A 207 -6.79 -1.05 8.48
CA ARG A 207 -7.78 -2.13 8.36
C ARG A 207 -8.36 -2.21 6.95
N ASP A 208 -8.63 -1.07 6.32
CA ASP A 208 -9.09 -0.99 4.94
C ASP A 208 -8.00 -1.43 3.96
N LEU A 209 -6.74 -1.04 4.22
CA LEU A 209 -5.62 -1.53 3.43
C LEU A 209 -5.47 -3.06 3.54
N ILE A 210 -5.62 -3.63 4.75
CA ILE A 210 -5.56 -5.09 4.94
C ILE A 210 -6.76 -5.78 4.27
N ALA A 211 -7.95 -5.19 4.30
CA ALA A 211 -9.10 -5.70 3.56
C ALA A 211 -8.86 -5.69 2.04
N ALA A 212 -8.18 -4.66 1.50
CA ALA A 212 -7.76 -4.65 0.10
C ALA A 212 -6.72 -5.72 -0.21
N VAL A 213 -5.75 -5.95 0.69
CA VAL A 213 -4.77 -7.05 0.59
C VAL A 213 -5.49 -8.41 0.57
N GLU A 214 -6.43 -8.64 1.47
CA GLU A 214 -7.20 -9.89 1.53
C GLU A 214 -7.99 -10.10 0.23
N ALA A 215 -8.69 -9.07 -0.25
CA ALA A 215 -9.43 -9.12 -1.51
C ALA A 215 -8.51 -9.41 -2.72
N ALA A 216 -7.28 -8.87 -2.71
CA ALA A 216 -6.30 -9.07 -3.77
C ALA A 216 -5.77 -10.50 -3.86
N ILE A 217 -5.61 -11.20 -2.74
CA ILE A 217 -5.16 -12.59 -2.72
C ILE A 217 -6.32 -13.59 -2.63
N ASP A 218 -7.46 -13.19 -2.06
CA ASP A 218 -8.65 -14.00 -1.77
C ASP A 218 -8.33 -15.49 -1.54
N PRO A 219 -7.79 -15.82 -0.36
CA PRO A 219 -7.28 -17.18 -0.11
C PRO A 219 -8.38 -18.25 -0.10
N ALA A 220 -9.65 -17.86 -0.04
CA ALA A 220 -10.80 -18.73 -0.03
C ALA A 220 -11.40 -18.96 -1.42
N ALA A 221 -11.16 -18.05 -2.38
CA ALA A 221 -11.71 -18.19 -3.73
C ALA A 221 -10.95 -19.25 -4.55
N PRO A 222 -11.65 -20.08 -5.33
CA PRO A 222 -11.01 -21.04 -6.22
C PRO A 222 -10.21 -20.39 -7.34
N GLU A 223 -10.69 -19.24 -7.84
CA GLU A 223 -10.05 -18.45 -8.88
C GLU A 223 -9.53 -17.12 -8.30
N PRO A 224 -8.40 -16.60 -8.79
CA PRO A 224 -7.90 -15.30 -8.33
C PRO A 224 -8.79 -14.16 -8.81
N PRO A 225 -8.78 -12.99 -8.10
CA PRO A 225 -9.62 -11.84 -8.47
C PRO A 225 -9.21 -11.21 -9.80
N VAL A 226 -7.95 -11.32 -10.18
CA VAL A 226 -7.43 -10.77 -11.44
C VAL A 226 -6.68 -11.83 -12.25
N ALA A 227 -6.79 -11.72 -13.56
CA ALA A 227 -6.00 -12.50 -14.51
C ALA A 227 -4.78 -11.67 -14.94
N GLY A 228 -3.61 -12.00 -14.44
CA GLY A 228 -2.39 -11.25 -14.73
C GLY A 228 -2.09 -10.19 -13.67
N HIS A 229 -1.80 -8.95 -14.08
CA HIS A 229 -1.44 -7.85 -13.18
C HIS A 229 -2.44 -6.71 -13.30
N GLU A 230 -2.83 -6.17 -12.13
CA GLU A 230 -3.58 -4.92 -12.01
C GLU A 230 -2.98 -4.04 -10.90
N ALA A 231 -2.94 -2.73 -11.16
CA ALA A 231 -2.72 -1.73 -10.12
C ALA A 231 -4.06 -1.13 -9.73
N VAL A 232 -4.28 -0.91 -8.43
CA VAL A 232 -5.51 -0.31 -7.89
C VAL A 232 -5.19 0.71 -6.81
N LEU A 233 -5.94 1.80 -6.78
CA LEU A 233 -5.88 2.82 -5.74
C LEU A 233 -6.56 2.33 -4.46
N VAL A 234 -5.94 2.62 -3.32
CA VAL A 234 -6.42 2.23 -1.99
C VAL A 234 -6.32 3.42 -1.05
N THR A 235 -7.40 4.20 -0.95
CA THR A 235 -7.51 5.35 -0.05
C THR A 235 -8.84 5.30 0.70
N ALA A 236 -9.00 6.14 1.73
CA ALA A 236 -10.32 6.39 2.31
C ALA A 236 -11.22 7.09 1.29
N ALA A 237 -12.53 7.07 1.53
CA ALA A 237 -13.50 7.70 0.62
C ALA A 237 -13.45 9.23 0.64
N GLU A 238 -12.96 9.81 1.74
CA GLU A 238 -12.87 11.25 1.94
C GLU A 238 -11.46 11.71 2.30
N ASN A 239 -11.18 13.00 2.16
CA ASN A 239 -9.94 13.61 2.62
C ASN A 239 -9.91 13.76 4.15
N PHE A 240 -8.71 13.81 4.75
CA PHE A 240 -8.59 13.91 6.20
C PHE A 240 -8.78 15.34 6.75
N VAL A 241 -8.79 16.38 5.91
CA VAL A 241 -9.03 17.77 6.38
C VAL A 241 -10.51 18.08 6.55
N GLY A 242 -11.42 17.24 6.01
CA GLY A 242 -12.86 17.36 6.17
C GLY A 242 -13.42 18.64 5.56
N ARG A 243 -12.86 19.08 4.45
CA ARG A 243 -13.25 20.23 3.65
C ARG A 243 -13.60 19.80 2.24
N ASP A 244 -14.33 20.64 1.54
CA ASP A 244 -14.52 20.44 0.11
C ASP A 244 -13.14 20.35 -0.58
N THR A 245 -12.90 19.23 -1.26
CA THR A 245 -11.58 18.87 -1.78
C THR A 245 -11.14 19.81 -2.88
N ALA A 246 -12.01 20.13 -3.82
CA ALA A 246 -11.72 21.05 -4.91
C ALA A 246 -11.42 22.45 -4.36
N ALA A 247 -12.24 22.96 -3.44
CA ALA A 247 -12.00 24.26 -2.82
C ALA A 247 -10.70 24.30 -1.98
N ALA A 248 -10.34 23.21 -1.32
CA ALA A 248 -9.08 23.12 -0.58
C ALA A 248 -7.87 23.11 -1.51
N ILE A 249 -7.94 22.36 -2.62
CA ILE A 249 -6.88 22.35 -3.65
C ILE A 249 -6.72 23.77 -4.25
N GLU A 250 -7.80 24.39 -4.70
CA GLU A 250 -7.75 25.75 -5.28
C GLU A 250 -7.15 26.76 -4.30
N ALA A 251 -7.56 26.71 -3.03
CA ALA A 251 -7.08 27.65 -2.02
C ALA A 251 -5.59 27.50 -1.70
N VAL A 252 -5.05 26.29 -1.73
CA VAL A 252 -3.67 25.99 -1.32
C VAL A 252 -2.71 25.97 -2.51
N HIS A 253 -3.13 25.39 -3.64
CA HIS A 253 -2.31 25.30 -4.85
C HIS A 253 -2.49 26.50 -5.79
N GLY A 254 -3.56 27.31 -5.59
CA GLY A 254 -3.83 28.53 -6.35
C GLY A 254 -4.54 28.32 -7.68
N ASP A 255 -4.82 27.08 -8.06
CA ASP A 255 -5.50 26.72 -9.32
C ASP A 255 -6.21 25.37 -9.18
N LEU A 256 -7.05 25.05 -10.19
CA LEU A 256 -7.65 23.73 -10.42
C LEU A 256 -7.58 23.41 -11.91
N PRO A 257 -7.39 22.16 -12.32
CA PRO A 257 -7.52 21.77 -13.71
C PRO A 257 -8.96 21.98 -14.22
N ASP A 258 -9.09 22.25 -15.52
CA ASP A 258 -10.42 22.41 -16.17
C ASP A 258 -11.27 21.12 -16.03
N ASP A 259 -10.65 19.95 -15.97
CA ASP A 259 -11.29 18.66 -15.76
C ASP A 259 -11.19 18.26 -14.28
N CYS A 260 -12.16 18.73 -13.48
CA CYS A 260 -12.23 18.46 -12.05
C CYS A 260 -13.67 18.07 -11.69
N ASP A 261 -13.87 16.76 -11.41
CA ASP A 261 -15.18 16.18 -11.01
C ASP A 261 -15.08 15.65 -9.57
N LEU A 262 -14.84 16.56 -8.61
CA LEU A 262 -14.81 16.28 -7.18
C LEU A 262 -16.02 16.88 -6.49
N ASP A 263 -16.70 16.09 -5.63
CA ASP A 263 -17.88 16.54 -4.88
C ASP A 263 -17.62 16.48 -3.35
N GLY A 264 -17.85 17.62 -2.71
CA GLY A 264 -17.68 17.73 -1.26
C GLY A 264 -16.27 17.40 -0.79
N ASP A 265 -16.15 16.56 0.23
CA ASP A 265 -14.88 16.18 0.84
C ASP A 265 -14.34 14.81 0.38
N GLU A 266 -14.82 14.31 -0.75
CA GLU A 266 -14.33 13.04 -1.30
C GLU A 266 -12.81 13.08 -1.58
N THR A 267 -12.20 11.90 -1.58
CA THR A 267 -10.76 11.76 -1.88
C THR A 267 -10.47 12.25 -3.30
N ALA A 268 -9.26 12.76 -3.51
CA ALA A 268 -8.80 13.20 -4.84
C ALA A 268 -8.50 12.02 -5.80
N PHE A 269 -8.76 10.78 -5.39
CA PHE A 269 -8.45 9.56 -6.16
C PHE A 269 -9.72 8.76 -6.49
N ASP A 270 -9.80 8.21 -7.72
CA ASP A 270 -10.91 7.35 -8.14
C ASP A 270 -10.75 5.92 -7.59
N LEU A 271 -11.70 5.48 -6.79
CA LEU A 271 -11.76 4.13 -6.23
C LEU A 271 -12.59 3.14 -7.07
N GLY A 272 -13.11 3.57 -8.19
CA GLY A 272 -13.99 2.78 -9.05
C GLY A 272 -13.33 1.51 -9.58
N LYS A 273 -12.03 1.53 -9.84
CA LYS A 273 -11.29 0.34 -10.29
C LYS A 273 -11.14 -0.70 -9.17
N ALA A 274 -10.78 -0.29 -7.95
CA ALA A 274 -10.70 -1.19 -6.81
C ALA A 274 -12.03 -1.89 -6.53
N LYS A 275 -13.13 -1.15 -6.60
CA LYS A 275 -14.48 -1.71 -6.50
C LYS A 275 -14.81 -2.72 -7.60
N ARG A 276 -14.48 -2.42 -8.86
CA ARG A 276 -14.78 -3.33 -10.00
C ARG A 276 -13.93 -4.58 -9.99
N VAL A 277 -12.63 -4.46 -9.64
CA VAL A 277 -11.65 -5.52 -9.78
C VAL A 277 -11.60 -6.41 -8.53
N LEU A 278 -11.66 -5.80 -7.34
CA LEU A 278 -11.52 -6.50 -6.05
C LEU A 278 -12.84 -6.61 -5.28
N GLY A 279 -13.89 -5.90 -5.68
CA GLY A 279 -15.10 -5.77 -4.87
C GLY A 279 -14.86 -4.99 -3.57
N TRP A 280 -13.76 -4.22 -3.51
CA TRP A 280 -13.33 -3.51 -2.32
C TRP A 280 -13.80 -2.05 -2.34
N GLU A 281 -14.24 -1.59 -1.16
CA GLU A 281 -14.51 -0.18 -0.85
C GLU A 281 -13.99 0.11 0.57
N PRO A 282 -13.50 1.33 0.87
CA PRO A 282 -13.09 1.68 2.22
C PRO A 282 -14.30 1.72 3.16
N ALA A 283 -14.11 1.22 4.38
CA ALA A 283 -15.15 1.12 5.40
C ALA A 283 -14.92 2.04 6.61
N HIS A 284 -13.72 2.61 6.75
CA HIS A 284 -13.33 3.39 7.91
C HIS A 284 -13.07 4.86 7.56
N SER A 285 -13.89 5.74 8.14
CA SER A 285 -13.69 7.18 8.10
C SER A 285 -12.90 7.65 9.31
N TRP A 286 -12.00 8.63 9.15
CA TRP A 286 -11.30 9.27 10.26
C TRP A 286 -12.28 9.84 11.31
N ARG A 287 -13.49 10.23 10.90
CA ARG A 287 -14.53 10.79 11.78
C ARG A 287 -14.95 9.83 12.87
N GLU A 288 -14.88 8.55 12.60
CA GLU A 288 -15.27 7.48 13.51
C GLU A 288 -14.05 6.73 14.05
N ALA A 289 -13.09 6.43 13.16
CA ALA A 289 -12.00 5.52 13.43
C ALA A 289 -10.85 6.10 14.27
N GLU A 290 -10.61 7.41 14.22
CA GLU A 290 -9.50 8.02 14.98
C GLU A 290 -9.68 7.98 16.50
N GLY A 291 -10.93 7.90 16.95
CA GLY A 291 -11.30 7.85 18.39
C GLY A 291 -11.54 6.43 18.92
N VAL A 292 -11.40 5.42 18.08
CA VAL A 292 -11.62 4.02 18.45
C VAL A 292 -10.33 3.45 19.05
N ASP A 293 -10.45 2.91 20.26
CA ASP A 293 -9.38 2.15 20.90
C ASP A 293 -9.44 0.71 20.34
N VAL A 294 -8.51 0.40 19.45
CA VAL A 294 -8.35 -0.94 18.87
C VAL A 294 -6.96 -1.43 19.25
N ASP A 295 -6.91 -2.56 19.90
CA ASP A 295 -5.64 -3.21 20.22
C ASP A 295 -4.89 -3.54 18.93
N GLY A 296 -3.71 -2.97 18.78
CA GLY A 296 -2.80 -3.30 17.68
C GLY A 296 -2.11 -4.65 17.90
N PRO A 297 -1.34 -5.13 16.92
CA PRO A 297 -0.60 -6.39 17.03
C PRO A 297 0.38 -6.38 18.21
N GLU A 298 0.18 -7.27 19.19
CA GLU A 298 0.96 -7.31 20.45
C GLU A 298 2.34 -7.98 20.31
N PHE A 299 2.63 -8.64 19.18
CA PHE A 299 3.87 -9.42 19.01
C PHE A 299 5.07 -8.61 18.48
N VAL A 300 4.88 -7.38 18.03
CA VAL A 300 5.95 -6.50 17.48
C VAL A 300 6.52 -5.52 18.50
#